data_9c572d844ab91f09e2d3c54bb4093df9
#
_entry.id   9c572d844ab91f09e2d3c54bb4093df9
#
_cell.length_a   1.000
_cell.length_b   1.000
_cell.length_c   1.000
_cell.angle_alpha   90.00
_cell.angle_beta   90.00
_cell.angle_gamma   90.00
#
_symmetry.space_group_name_H-M   'P 1'
#
loop_
_entity.id
_entity.type
_entity.pdbx_description
1 polymer ?
#
loop_
_entity_poly.entity_id
_entity_poly.type
_entity_poly.pdbx_seq_one_letter_code
_entity_poly.pdbx_strand_id
1 'polypeptide(L)'
;MIVAIAGAHGKIALRLTRLLSADGDSVIGLIRNPDQATDVSDRGGSPVLCDLESASEGQIAAAIKGADAAVFAAGAGGGGSAARTLTVDRDGAIKLLRAAANAGVPR
;
A
#
# COMPACT_ATOMS: atom_id res chain seq x y z
N MET A 1 -1.53 -10.44 12.81
CA MET A 1 -1.83 -9.03 12.47
C MET A 1 -2.03 -8.92 10.98
N ILE A 2 -2.94 -8.06 10.57
CA ILE A 2 -3.18 -7.75 9.15
C ILE A 2 -2.58 -6.38 8.87
N VAL A 3 -1.62 -6.31 7.93
CA VAL A 3 -0.91 -5.08 7.60
C VAL A 3 -1.23 -4.69 6.15
N ALA A 4 -1.73 -3.49 5.95
CA ALA A 4 -1.95 -2.94 4.61
C ALA A 4 -0.73 -2.12 4.20
N ILE A 5 -0.19 -2.39 3.02
CA ILE A 5 0.98 -1.68 2.50
C ILE A 5 0.60 -0.97 1.21
N ALA A 6 0.68 0.36 1.22
CA ALA A 6 0.50 1.16 0.01
C ALA A 6 1.82 1.22 -0.74
N GLY A 7 1.78 1.06 -2.07
CA GLY A 7 2.99 0.96 -2.88
C GLY A 7 3.66 -0.40 -2.74
N ALA A 8 2.88 -1.46 -2.70
CA ALA A 8 3.34 -2.81 -2.35
C ALA A 8 4.33 -3.42 -3.35
N HIS A 9 4.49 -2.86 -4.53
CA HIS A 9 5.42 -3.38 -5.52
C HIS A 9 6.84 -2.82 -5.39
N GLY A 10 7.05 -1.81 -4.55
CA GLY A 10 8.40 -1.29 -4.30
C GLY A 10 9.31 -2.34 -3.67
N LYS A 11 10.63 -2.22 -3.89
CA LYS A 11 11.60 -3.20 -3.40
C LYS A 11 11.53 -3.40 -1.89
N ILE A 12 11.41 -2.30 -1.14
CA ILE A 12 11.32 -2.36 0.31
C ILE A 12 9.99 -2.98 0.74
N ALA A 13 8.89 -2.60 0.06
CA ALA A 13 7.57 -3.13 0.36
C ALA A 13 7.47 -4.63 0.09
N LEU A 14 8.06 -5.12 -1.00
CA LEU A 14 8.07 -6.53 -1.32
C LEU A 14 8.88 -7.33 -0.29
N ARG A 15 10.01 -6.77 0.17
CA ARG A 15 10.83 -7.40 1.21
C ARG A 15 10.06 -7.44 2.54
N LEU A 16 9.39 -6.36 2.89
CA LEU A 16 8.58 -6.29 4.09
C LEU A 16 7.43 -7.30 4.04
N THR A 17 6.77 -7.43 2.89
CA THR A 17 5.70 -8.42 2.68
C THR A 17 6.19 -9.82 2.96
N ARG A 18 7.36 -10.17 2.44
CA ARG A 18 7.96 -11.49 2.67
C ARG A 18 8.26 -11.73 4.15
N LEU A 19 8.83 -10.73 4.83
CA LEU A 19 9.17 -10.84 6.24
C LEU A 19 7.93 -11.00 7.12
N LEU A 20 6.90 -10.19 6.87
CA LEU A 20 5.65 -10.26 7.62
C LEU A 20 4.94 -11.59 7.39
N SER A 21 4.89 -12.05 6.14
CA SER A 21 4.26 -13.32 5.80
C SER A 21 4.97 -14.49 6.47
N ALA A 22 6.29 -14.47 6.49
CA ALA A 22 7.09 -15.51 7.15
C ALA A 22 6.87 -15.53 8.66
N ASP A 23 6.51 -14.38 9.24
CA ASP A 23 6.24 -14.23 10.66
C ASP A 23 4.78 -14.57 11.04
N GLY A 24 3.98 -14.99 10.08
CA GLY A 24 2.59 -15.37 10.30
C GLY A 24 1.58 -14.25 10.15
N ASP A 25 2.03 -13.05 9.77
CA ASP A 25 1.14 -11.91 9.54
C ASP A 25 0.55 -11.95 8.14
N SER A 26 -0.62 -11.36 7.98
CA SER A 26 -1.27 -11.21 6.67
C SER A 26 -0.97 -9.83 6.11
N VAL A 27 -0.72 -9.75 4.80
CA VAL A 27 -0.41 -8.48 4.13
C VAL A 27 -1.43 -8.21 3.04
N ILE A 28 -2.01 -7.02 3.06
CA ILE A 28 -2.83 -6.49 1.96
C ILE A 28 -1.92 -5.53 1.19
N GLY A 29 -1.55 -5.88 -0.03
CA GLY A 29 -0.65 -5.07 -0.83
C GLY A 29 -1.41 -4.22 -1.84
N LEU A 30 -1.43 -2.90 -1.67
CA LEU A 30 -2.06 -1.99 -2.62
C LEU A 30 -1.11 -1.75 -3.78
N ILE A 31 -1.52 -2.11 -4.98
CA ILE A 31 -0.75 -1.95 -6.20
C ILE A 31 -1.50 -1.07 -7.18
N ARG A 32 -0.79 -0.39 -8.07
CA ARG A 32 -1.41 0.49 -9.06
C ARG A 32 -1.50 -0.13 -10.46
N ASN A 33 -0.87 -1.27 -10.68
CA ASN A 33 -0.86 -1.95 -11.97
C ASN A 33 -1.12 -3.44 -11.76
N PRO A 34 -2.08 -4.05 -12.50
CA PRO A 34 -2.37 -5.48 -12.36
C PRO A 34 -1.16 -6.38 -12.60
N ASP A 35 -0.20 -5.96 -13.41
CA ASP A 35 1.01 -6.73 -13.68
C ASP A 35 1.89 -6.93 -12.45
N GLN A 36 1.66 -6.13 -11.41
CA GLN A 36 2.42 -6.20 -10.16
C GLN A 36 1.88 -7.25 -9.18
N ALA A 37 0.69 -7.79 -9.46
CA ALA A 37 0.00 -8.69 -8.53
C ALA A 37 0.80 -9.95 -8.22
N THR A 38 1.41 -10.56 -9.24
CA THR A 38 2.16 -11.81 -9.07
C THR A 38 3.34 -11.63 -8.11
N ASP A 39 4.06 -10.51 -8.22
CA ASP A 39 5.20 -10.26 -7.33
C ASP A 39 4.79 -10.16 -5.87
N VAL A 40 3.64 -9.56 -5.60
CA VAL A 40 3.10 -9.46 -4.23
C VAL A 40 2.66 -10.84 -3.74
N SER A 41 1.92 -11.57 -4.57
CA SER A 41 1.45 -12.92 -4.23
C SER A 41 2.59 -13.89 -3.95
N ASP A 42 3.66 -13.80 -4.74
CA ASP A 42 4.83 -14.68 -4.58
C ASP A 42 5.53 -14.46 -3.25
N ARG A 43 5.34 -13.32 -2.63
CA ARG A 43 5.92 -13.01 -1.32
C ARG A 43 4.95 -13.23 -0.16
N GLY A 44 3.78 -13.79 -0.45
CA GLY A 44 2.78 -14.14 0.56
C GLY A 44 1.77 -13.05 0.85
N GLY A 45 1.75 -11.97 0.08
CA GLY A 45 0.76 -10.90 0.23
C GLY A 45 -0.48 -11.12 -0.60
N SER A 46 -1.53 -10.39 -0.29
CA SER A 46 -2.77 -10.35 -1.08
C SER A 46 -2.79 -9.05 -1.88
N PRO A 47 -2.60 -9.09 -3.20
CA PRO A 47 -2.58 -7.87 -4.00
C PRO A 47 -3.99 -7.30 -4.18
N VAL A 48 -4.12 -5.99 -4.04
CA VAL A 48 -5.36 -5.26 -4.27
C VAL A 48 -5.05 -4.10 -5.20
N LEU A 49 -5.76 -4.02 -6.32
CA LEU A 49 -5.57 -2.93 -7.27
C LEU A 49 -6.18 -1.65 -6.69
N CYS A 50 -5.34 -0.74 -6.25
CA CYS A 50 -5.75 0.52 -5.66
C CYS A 50 -4.63 1.55 -5.85
N ASP A 51 -4.78 2.41 -6.86
CA ASP A 51 -3.83 3.48 -7.13
C ASP A 51 -4.14 4.67 -6.25
N LEU A 52 -3.25 4.98 -5.30
CA LEU A 52 -3.44 6.09 -4.37
C LEU A 52 -3.55 7.44 -5.08
N GLU A 53 -2.96 7.58 -6.27
CA GLU A 53 -3.00 8.83 -7.02
C GLU A 53 -4.41 9.10 -7.56
N SER A 54 -5.12 8.07 -8.00
CA SER A 54 -6.45 8.20 -8.60
C SER A 54 -7.60 7.75 -7.71
N ALA A 55 -7.33 6.90 -6.72
CA ALA A 55 -8.37 6.38 -5.84
C ALA A 55 -8.89 7.45 -4.88
N SER A 56 -10.18 7.40 -4.58
CA SER A 56 -10.75 8.24 -3.55
C SER A 56 -10.40 7.72 -2.15
N GLU A 57 -10.54 8.58 -1.16
CA GLU A 57 -10.34 8.19 0.23
C GLU A 57 -11.24 7.02 0.62
N GLY A 58 -12.50 7.03 0.17
CA GLY A 58 -13.43 5.92 0.43
C GLY A 58 -13.02 4.61 -0.22
N GLN A 59 -12.45 4.67 -1.44
CA GLN A 59 -11.96 3.48 -2.12
C GLN A 59 -10.76 2.88 -1.39
N ILE A 60 -9.85 3.73 -0.91
CA ILE A 60 -8.70 3.27 -0.13
C ILE A 60 -9.16 2.67 1.19
N ALA A 61 -10.09 3.33 1.88
CA ALA A 61 -10.64 2.82 3.14
C ALA A 61 -11.28 1.44 2.97
N ALA A 62 -12.02 1.23 1.88
CA ALA A 62 -12.62 -0.07 1.59
C ALA A 62 -11.55 -1.14 1.35
N ALA A 63 -10.45 -0.76 0.67
CA ALA A 63 -9.38 -1.70 0.36
C ALA A 63 -8.60 -2.15 1.61
N ILE A 64 -8.46 -1.29 2.60
CA ILE A 64 -7.68 -1.59 3.81
C ILE A 64 -8.56 -1.94 5.02
N LYS A 65 -9.86 -2.04 4.85
CA LYS A 65 -10.77 -2.36 5.94
C LYS A 65 -10.40 -3.69 6.58
N GLY A 66 -10.34 -3.71 7.91
CA GLY A 66 -9.95 -4.89 8.67
C GLY A 66 -8.46 -4.99 8.96
N ALA A 67 -7.64 -4.10 8.41
CA ALA A 67 -6.23 -4.08 8.72
C ALA A 67 -5.97 -3.56 10.14
N ASP A 68 -4.91 -4.07 10.76
CA ASP A 68 -4.46 -3.62 12.07
C ASP A 68 -3.47 -2.47 11.96
N ALA A 69 -2.80 -2.36 10.83
CA ALA A 69 -1.83 -1.31 10.58
C ALA A 69 -1.78 -0.98 9.08
N ALA A 70 -1.39 0.24 8.76
CA ALA A 70 -1.17 0.68 7.39
C ALA A 70 0.23 1.27 7.26
N VAL A 71 0.94 0.87 6.21
CA VAL A 71 2.31 1.33 5.92
C VAL A 71 2.30 2.05 4.58
N PHE A 72 2.87 3.24 4.54
CA PHE A 72 3.04 3.99 3.30
C PHE A 72 4.45 3.77 2.76
N ALA A 73 4.54 3.01 1.67
CA ALA A 73 5.80 2.79 0.96
C ALA A 73 5.70 3.24 -0.49
N ALA A 74 4.60 3.91 -0.85
CA ALA A 74 4.37 4.37 -2.21
C ALA A 74 5.23 5.59 -2.52
N GLY A 75 5.75 5.63 -3.74
CA GLY A 75 6.48 6.77 -4.27
C GLY A 75 6.28 6.84 -5.77
N ALA A 76 6.79 7.89 -6.41
CA ALA A 76 6.67 8.05 -7.85
C ALA A 76 7.58 7.10 -8.64
N GLY A 77 8.42 6.37 -7.95
CA GLY A 77 9.40 5.48 -8.57
C GLY A 77 10.62 6.24 -9.07
N GLY A 78 11.55 5.53 -9.68
CA GLY A 78 12.81 6.11 -10.12
C GLY A 78 12.73 6.95 -11.39
N GLY A 79 11.59 7.01 -12.05
CA GLY A 79 11.44 7.70 -13.35
C GLY A 79 10.70 9.02 -13.28
N GLY A 80 10.24 9.46 -12.11
CA GLY A 80 9.49 10.70 -11.97
C GLY A 80 10.37 11.91 -11.72
N SER A 81 9.84 13.11 -12.01
CA SER A 81 10.50 14.35 -11.60
C SER A 81 10.46 14.49 -10.08
N ALA A 82 11.36 15.30 -9.52
CA ALA A 82 11.38 15.56 -8.09
C ALA A 82 10.06 16.17 -7.61
N ALA A 83 9.48 17.09 -8.39
CA ALA A 83 8.21 17.70 -8.04
C ALA A 83 7.07 16.69 -8.02
N ARG A 84 7.01 15.80 -9.00
CA ARG A 84 6.00 14.74 -9.05
C ARG A 84 6.16 13.79 -7.87
N THR A 85 7.38 13.36 -7.57
CA THR A 85 7.65 12.46 -6.46
C THR A 85 7.17 13.06 -5.15
N LEU A 86 7.48 14.34 -4.92
CA LEU A 86 7.07 15.02 -3.69
C LEU A 86 5.56 15.10 -3.57
N THR A 87 4.87 15.45 -4.67
CA THR A 87 3.40 15.55 -4.68
C THR A 87 2.75 14.19 -4.44
N VAL A 88 3.19 13.15 -5.14
CA VAL A 88 2.63 11.81 -5.01
C VAL A 88 2.83 11.29 -3.59
N ASP A 89 4.02 11.45 -3.02
CA ASP A 89 4.31 10.97 -1.67
C ASP A 89 3.46 11.69 -0.63
N ARG A 90 3.38 13.02 -0.70
CA ARG A 90 2.62 13.80 0.27
C ARG A 90 1.12 13.54 0.17
N ASP A 91 0.57 13.63 -1.04
CA ASP A 91 -0.88 13.48 -1.24
C ASP A 91 -1.32 12.05 -0.97
N GLY A 92 -0.50 11.07 -1.38
CA GLY A 92 -0.75 9.66 -1.12
C GLY A 92 -0.73 9.34 0.37
N ALA A 93 0.23 9.88 1.10
CA ALA A 93 0.33 9.68 2.54
C ALA A 93 -0.88 10.29 3.27
N ILE A 94 -1.30 11.49 2.88
CA ILE A 94 -2.47 12.13 3.48
C ILE A 94 -3.73 11.31 3.20
N LYS A 95 -3.93 10.86 1.97
CA LYS A 95 -5.07 10.01 1.63
C LYS A 95 -5.08 8.73 2.44
N LEU A 96 -3.93 8.08 2.58
CA LEU A 96 -3.83 6.83 3.34
C LEU A 96 -4.13 7.06 4.81
N LEU A 97 -3.62 8.12 5.41
CA LEU A 97 -3.90 8.45 6.81
C LEU A 97 -5.39 8.69 7.05
N ARG A 98 -6.04 9.44 6.16
CA ARG A 98 -7.48 9.70 6.26
C ARG A 98 -8.29 8.43 6.06
N ALA A 99 -7.90 7.62 5.07
CA ALA A 99 -8.57 6.36 4.79
C ALA A 99 -8.42 5.39 5.96
N ALA A 100 -7.25 5.33 6.58
CA ALA A 100 -7.00 4.48 7.73
C ALA A 100 -7.88 4.90 8.91
N ALA A 101 -7.98 6.19 9.19
CA ALA A 101 -8.85 6.69 10.24
C ALA A 101 -10.31 6.34 9.96
N ASN A 102 -10.75 6.52 8.72
CA ASN A 102 -12.12 6.21 8.30
C ASN A 102 -12.43 4.71 8.39
N ALA A 103 -11.46 3.87 8.09
CA ALA A 103 -11.62 2.41 8.15
C ALA A 103 -11.41 1.83 9.55
N GLY A 104 -11.02 2.64 10.52
CA GLY A 104 -10.77 2.19 11.88
C GLY A 104 -9.44 1.48 12.06
N VAL A 105 -8.47 1.73 11.20
CA VAL A 105 -7.12 1.15 11.30
C VAL A 105 -6.34 1.92 12.38
N PRO A 106 -5.87 1.25 13.43
CA PRO A 106 -5.27 1.94 14.57
C PRO A 106 -3.85 2.45 14.35
N ARG A 107 -3.16 1.96 13.31
CA ARG A 107 -1.75 2.32 13.07
C ARG A 107 -1.43 2.54 11.61
#